data_982c5ec3f1e8988701517d2d90d171e9
#
_entry.id   982c5ec3f1e8988701517d2d90d171e9
#
_cell.length_a   1.000
_cell.length_b   1.000
_cell.length_c   1.000
_cell.angle_alpha   90.00
_cell.angle_beta   90.00
_cell.angle_gamma   90.00
#
_symmetry.space_group_name_H-M   'P 1'
#
loop_
_entity.id
_entity.type
_entity.pdbx_description
1 polymer ?
#
loop_
_entity_poly.entity_id
_entity_poly.type
_entity_poly.pdbx_seq_one_letter_code
_entity_poly.pdbx_strand_id
1 'polypeptide(L)'
;MPWKPDGYSSVSPYLHVRDAERTLAFAQAVFGAERLRVIPREGGGIMHAEARIDDSVVMMGEVADAPDSNVHVYVPDAIAAFQRARDAGGTVVAEPGRSGDGVLRGGIADGNGTVWWISTQD
;
A
#
# COMPACT_ATOMS: atom_id res chain seq x y z
N MET A 1 -2.76 -28.03 14.50
CA MET A 1 -1.66 -27.08 14.30
C MET A 1 -2.06 -26.01 13.31
N PRO A 2 -2.01 -24.74 13.69
CA PRO A 2 -2.34 -23.69 12.74
C PRO A 2 -1.32 -23.68 11.60
N TRP A 3 -1.83 -23.54 10.40
CA TRP A 3 -0.99 -23.59 9.19
C TRP A 3 -0.65 -22.19 8.65
N LYS A 4 -1.14 -21.14 9.30
CA LYS A 4 -0.74 -19.76 9.00
C LYS A 4 -0.77 -18.92 10.28
N PRO A 5 0.01 -17.84 10.34
CA PRO A 5 0.02 -16.97 11.53
C PRO A 5 -1.33 -16.31 11.76
N ASP A 6 -1.67 -16.08 13.02
CA ASP A 6 -2.89 -15.34 13.38
C ASP A 6 -2.85 -13.93 12.80
N GLY A 7 -3.99 -13.49 12.27
CA GLY A 7 -4.12 -12.15 11.72
C GLY A 7 -3.57 -11.98 10.32
N TYR A 8 -3.13 -13.05 9.67
CA TYR A 8 -2.64 -13.00 8.30
C TYR A 8 -3.70 -13.52 7.33
N SER A 9 -3.79 -12.86 6.17
CA SER A 9 -4.60 -13.34 5.06
C SER A 9 -3.90 -14.50 4.36
N SER A 10 -4.67 -15.40 3.75
CA SER A 10 -4.08 -16.52 3.00
C SER A 10 -3.40 -16.04 1.73
N VAL A 11 -3.90 -14.96 1.16
CA VAL A 11 -3.33 -14.33 -0.03
C VAL A 11 -2.92 -12.92 0.33
N SER A 12 -1.69 -12.56 0.00
CA SER A 12 -1.18 -11.20 0.22
C SER A 12 -0.50 -10.71 -1.04
N PRO A 13 -0.72 -9.44 -1.43
CA PRO A 13 0.12 -8.87 -2.48
C PRO A 13 1.57 -8.81 -1.99
N TYR A 14 2.50 -9.04 -2.90
CA TYR A 14 3.92 -8.90 -2.62
C TYR A 14 4.49 -7.85 -3.56
N LEU A 15 4.86 -6.70 -3.01
CA LEU A 15 5.27 -5.56 -3.80
C LEU A 15 6.80 -5.51 -3.91
N HIS A 16 7.29 -5.13 -5.08
CA HIS A 16 8.68 -4.76 -5.24
C HIS A 16 8.78 -3.24 -5.14
N VAL A 17 9.45 -2.76 -4.10
CA VAL A 17 9.54 -1.34 -3.81
C VAL A 17 10.99 -0.90 -3.76
N ARG A 18 11.24 0.40 -3.90
CA ARG A 18 12.60 0.94 -3.86
C ARG A 18 13.11 1.06 -2.44
N ASP A 19 12.24 1.50 -1.53
CA ASP A 19 12.57 1.73 -0.12
C ASP A 19 11.37 1.28 0.73
N ALA A 20 11.51 0.14 1.40
CA ALA A 20 10.40 -0.44 2.17
C ALA A 20 9.97 0.44 3.35
N GLU A 21 10.89 1.15 3.99
CA GLU A 21 10.52 2.07 5.08
C GLU A 21 9.62 3.20 4.58
N ARG A 22 9.86 3.70 3.37
CA ARG A 22 8.99 4.72 2.77
C ARG A 22 7.60 4.17 2.48
N THR A 23 7.50 2.93 2.01
CA THR A 23 6.20 2.31 1.76
C THR A 23 5.44 2.12 3.07
N LEU A 24 6.12 1.65 4.12
CA LEU A 24 5.50 1.48 5.43
C LEU A 24 5.02 2.83 6.00
N ALA A 25 5.83 3.87 5.89
CA ALA A 25 5.45 5.21 6.36
C ALA A 25 4.27 5.78 5.58
N PHE A 26 4.26 5.61 4.26
CA PHE A 26 3.15 6.04 3.40
C PHE A 26 1.86 5.31 3.77
N ALA A 27 1.91 4.00 3.90
CA ALA A 27 0.73 3.20 4.25
C ALA A 27 0.20 3.57 5.64
N GLN A 28 1.09 3.84 6.58
CA GLN A 28 0.70 4.28 7.91
C GLN A 28 0.01 5.65 7.87
N ALA A 29 0.58 6.60 7.15
CA ALA A 29 0.04 7.96 7.07
C ALA A 29 -1.31 8.00 6.34
N VAL A 30 -1.48 7.21 5.29
CA VAL A 30 -2.65 7.26 4.41
C VAL A 30 -3.77 6.35 4.90
N PHE A 31 -3.43 5.11 5.30
CA PHE A 31 -4.40 4.06 5.61
C PHE A 31 -4.41 3.66 7.08
N GLY A 32 -3.56 4.24 7.92
CA GLY A 32 -3.43 3.81 9.30
C GLY A 32 -2.84 2.41 9.44
N ALA A 33 -2.00 2.00 8.49
CA ALA A 33 -1.45 0.66 8.47
C ALA A 33 -0.64 0.36 9.72
N GLU A 34 -0.68 -0.91 10.13
CA GLU A 34 0.14 -1.42 11.22
C GLU A 34 1.39 -2.09 10.65
N ARG A 35 2.55 -1.69 11.15
CA ARG A 35 3.83 -2.31 10.77
C ARG A 35 3.91 -3.70 11.40
N LEU A 36 4.20 -4.71 10.57
CA LEU A 36 4.37 -6.09 11.04
C LEU A 36 5.85 -6.48 10.97
N ARG A 37 6.17 -7.66 10.41
CA ARG A 37 7.56 -8.13 10.35
C ARG A 37 8.39 -7.27 9.39
N VAL A 38 9.63 -6.99 9.79
CA VAL A 38 10.63 -6.38 8.93
C VAL A 38 11.91 -7.18 9.08
N ILE A 39 12.41 -7.71 7.95
CA ILE A 39 13.61 -8.53 7.93
C ILE A 39 14.68 -7.81 7.09
N PRO A 40 15.80 -7.44 7.71
CA PRO A 40 16.86 -6.77 6.95
C PRO A 40 17.55 -7.74 5.99
N ARG A 41 18.07 -7.17 4.92
CA ARG A 41 18.91 -7.90 3.95
C ARG A 41 20.35 -7.85 4.41
N GLU A 42 21.02 -8.98 4.34
CA GLU A 42 22.46 -9.01 4.57
C GLU A 42 23.15 -8.09 3.55
N GLY A 43 24.01 -7.20 4.00
CA GLY A 43 24.70 -6.25 3.14
C GLY A 43 23.97 -4.92 2.93
N GLY A 44 22.75 -4.78 3.45
CA GLY A 44 22.02 -3.52 3.41
C GLY A 44 20.63 -3.62 2.77
N GLY A 45 19.75 -2.74 3.20
CA GLY A 45 18.37 -2.71 2.72
C GLY A 45 17.48 -3.69 3.45
N ILE A 46 16.25 -3.82 2.96
CA ILE A 46 15.23 -4.68 3.56
C ILE A 46 14.85 -5.79 2.59
N MET A 47 15.01 -7.03 3.06
CA MET A 47 14.67 -8.22 2.29
C MET A 47 13.16 -8.41 2.24
N HIS A 48 12.46 -8.17 3.36
CA HIS A 48 11.04 -8.43 3.50
C HIS A 48 10.44 -7.50 4.56
N ALA A 49 9.31 -6.91 4.24
CA ALA A 49 8.55 -6.10 5.18
C ALA A 49 7.06 -6.33 4.98
N GLU A 50 6.27 -6.02 5.99
CA GLU A 50 4.83 -6.24 5.98
C GLU A 50 4.10 -5.10 6.66
N ALA A 51 2.91 -4.80 6.14
CA ALA A 51 1.97 -3.88 6.76
C ALA A 51 0.57 -4.45 6.72
N ARG A 52 -0.18 -4.27 7.80
CA ARG A 52 -1.61 -4.58 7.81
C ARG A 52 -2.39 -3.33 7.50
N ILE A 53 -3.18 -3.37 6.43
CA ILE A 53 -4.13 -2.34 6.09
C ILE A 53 -5.52 -2.94 6.31
N ASP A 54 -6.25 -2.44 7.30
CA ASP A 54 -7.56 -2.97 7.70
C ASP A 54 -7.47 -4.50 7.96
N ASP A 55 -8.08 -5.31 7.13
CA ASP A 55 -8.12 -6.77 7.27
C ASP A 55 -7.05 -7.49 6.44
N SER A 56 -6.20 -6.77 5.73
CA SER A 56 -5.32 -7.36 4.72
C SER A 56 -3.86 -7.08 5.01
N VAL A 57 -3.02 -8.07 4.74
CA VAL A 57 -1.56 -7.93 4.88
C VAL A 57 -0.95 -7.72 3.51
N VAL A 58 -0.17 -6.65 3.40
CA VAL A 58 0.62 -6.33 2.22
C VAL A 58 2.07 -6.63 2.54
N MET A 59 2.74 -7.36 1.68
CA MET A 59 4.15 -7.72 1.83
C MET A 59 4.98 -7.00 0.79
N MET A 60 6.27 -6.83 1.06
CA MET A 60 7.15 -6.15 0.12
C MET A 60 8.60 -6.56 0.31
N GLY A 61 9.39 -6.40 -0.75
CA GLY A 61 10.84 -6.52 -0.72
C GLY A 61 11.44 -5.42 -1.58
N GLU A 62 12.69 -5.06 -1.29
CA GLU A 62 13.35 -3.98 -2.04
C GLU A 62 13.96 -4.49 -3.33
N VAL A 63 13.53 -3.89 -4.45
CA VAL A 63 14.03 -4.18 -5.80
C VAL A 63 14.14 -2.84 -6.53
N ALA A 64 15.36 -2.44 -6.90
CA ALA A 64 15.63 -1.09 -7.41
C ALA A 64 14.91 -0.77 -8.72
N ASP A 65 14.85 -1.72 -9.65
CA ASP A 65 14.43 -1.46 -11.03
C ASP A 65 13.11 -2.13 -11.41
N ALA A 66 12.32 -2.58 -10.43
CA ALA A 66 11.04 -3.20 -10.71
C ALA A 66 10.05 -2.17 -11.25
N PRO A 67 9.18 -2.55 -12.22
CA PRO A 67 8.10 -1.68 -12.65
C PRO A 67 7.11 -1.46 -11.52
N ASP A 68 6.35 -0.35 -11.59
CA ASP A 68 5.35 -0.03 -10.57
C ASP A 68 4.28 -1.11 -10.51
N SER A 69 3.91 -1.47 -9.29
CA SER A 69 2.77 -2.34 -9.01
C SER A 69 1.54 -1.49 -8.71
N ASN A 70 0.36 -2.10 -8.84
CA ASN A 70 -0.91 -1.45 -8.53
C ASN A 70 -1.58 -2.16 -7.37
N VAL A 71 -2.08 -1.38 -6.42
CA VAL A 71 -2.84 -1.90 -5.27
C VAL A 71 -4.14 -1.12 -5.17
N HIS A 72 -5.25 -1.83 -5.02
CA HIS A 72 -6.56 -1.23 -4.81
C HIS A 72 -6.91 -1.34 -3.32
N VAL A 73 -7.36 -0.23 -2.72
CA VAL A 73 -7.73 -0.17 -1.31
C VAL A 73 -9.10 0.48 -1.17
N TYR A 74 -10.04 -0.23 -0.57
CA TYR A 74 -11.29 0.38 -0.13
C TYR A 74 -11.09 1.05 1.22
N VAL A 75 -11.59 2.27 1.36
CA VAL A 75 -11.52 3.05 2.61
C VAL A 75 -12.89 3.67 2.88
N PRO A 76 -13.17 4.05 4.13
CA PRO A 76 -14.46 4.69 4.47
C PRO A 76 -14.65 6.06 3.80
N ASP A 77 -13.56 6.81 3.57
CA ASP A 77 -13.61 8.15 2.99
C ASP A 77 -12.43 8.31 2.02
N ALA A 78 -12.68 8.05 0.73
CA ALA A 78 -11.65 8.08 -0.29
C ALA A 78 -11.07 9.49 -0.49
N ILE A 79 -11.89 10.53 -0.36
CA ILE A 79 -11.42 11.91 -0.52
C ILE A 79 -10.41 12.26 0.57
N ALA A 80 -10.72 11.94 1.83
CA ALA A 80 -9.82 12.20 2.95
C ALA A 80 -8.53 11.39 2.83
N ALA A 81 -8.62 10.11 2.49
CA ALA A 81 -7.45 9.26 2.31
C ALA A 81 -6.58 9.74 1.16
N PHE A 82 -7.20 10.14 0.05
CA PHE A 82 -6.48 10.67 -1.10
C PHE A 82 -5.71 11.94 -0.73
N GLN A 83 -6.32 12.82 0.08
CA GLN A 83 -5.64 14.03 0.55
C GLN A 83 -4.44 13.68 1.45
N ARG A 84 -4.60 12.69 2.34
CA ARG A 84 -3.47 12.22 3.16
C ARG A 84 -2.33 11.68 2.29
N ALA A 85 -2.68 11.00 1.19
CA ALA A 85 -1.69 10.48 0.25
C ALA A 85 -0.92 11.61 -0.46
N ARG A 86 -1.62 12.68 -0.84
CA ARG A 86 -0.99 13.88 -1.41
C ARG A 86 -0.05 14.52 -0.38
N ASP A 87 -0.51 14.68 0.85
CA ASP A 87 0.28 15.28 1.92
C ASP A 87 1.52 14.44 2.26
N ALA A 88 1.43 13.13 2.08
CA ALA A 88 2.55 12.22 2.28
C ALA A 88 3.53 12.20 1.09
N GLY A 89 3.32 13.03 0.08
CA GLY A 89 4.24 13.17 -1.05
C GLY A 89 3.84 12.41 -2.30
N GLY A 90 2.63 11.86 -2.34
CA GLY A 90 2.15 11.13 -3.52
C GLY A 90 1.90 12.02 -4.72
N THR A 91 2.04 11.45 -5.91
CA THR A 91 1.79 12.12 -7.19
C THR A 91 0.49 11.61 -7.78
N VAL A 92 -0.42 12.52 -8.13
CA VAL A 92 -1.74 12.16 -8.65
C VAL A 92 -1.60 11.47 -10.01
N VAL A 93 -2.18 10.28 -10.12
CA VAL A 93 -2.33 9.55 -11.38
C VAL A 93 -3.72 9.77 -11.95
N ALA A 94 -4.75 9.74 -11.10
CA ALA A 94 -6.12 10.04 -11.47
C ALA A 94 -6.80 10.74 -10.31
N GLU A 95 -7.39 11.91 -10.59
CA GLU A 95 -8.16 12.63 -9.56
C GLU A 95 -9.36 11.80 -9.12
N PRO A 96 -9.79 11.91 -7.84
CA PRO A 96 -10.97 11.20 -7.39
C PRO A 96 -12.19 11.54 -8.23
N GLY A 97 -12.89 10.52 -8.67
CA GLY A 97 -14.10 10.66 -9.47
C GLY A 97 -14.85 9.34 -9.53
N ARG A 98 -16.09 9.40 -10.00
CA ARG A 98 -16.90 8.20 -10.18
C ARG A 98 -16.69 7.65 -11.57
N SER A 99 -16.37 6.36 -11.63
CA SER A 99 -16.22 5.64 -12.90
C SER A 99 -17.52 4.93 -13.26
N GLY A 100 -17.49 4.11 -14.33
CA GLY A 100 -18.67 3.40 -14.82
C GLY A 100 -19.31 2.44 -13.81
N ASP A 101 -18.56 1.98 -12.81
CA ASP A 101 -19.08 1.13 -11.74
C ASP A 101 -19.73 1.92 -10.60
N GLY A 102 -19.71 3.26 -10.67
CA GLY A 102 -20.30 4.14 -9.65
C GLY A 102 -19.45 4.32 -8.40
N VAL A 103 -18.31 3.65 -8.31
CA VAL A 103 -17.41 3.74 -7.16
C VAL A 103 -16.55 4.99 -7.27
N LEU A 104 -16.44 5.74 -6.17
CA LEU A 104 -15.55 6.89 -6.08
C LEU A 104 -14.12 6.38 -5.94
N ARG A 105 -13.26 6.75 -6.87
CA ARG A 105 -11.89 6.23 -6.93
C ARG A 105 -10.91 7.27 -7.41
N GLY A 106 -9.74 7.33 -6.76
CA GLY A 106 -8.60 8.10 -7.22
C GLY A 106 -7.35 7.24 -7.24
N GLY A 107 -6.39 7.60 -8.08
CA GLY A 107 -5.11 6.92 -8.17
C GLY A 107 -3.97 7.84 -7.81
N ILE A 108 -3.02 7.36 -7.01
CA ILE A 108 -1.88 8.13 -6.58
C ILE A 108 -0.63 7.24 -6.54
N ALA A 109 0.46 7.73 -7.13
CA ALA A 109 1.73 7.04 -7.10
C ALA A 109 2.52 7.49 -5.88
N ASP A 110 3.12 6.54 -5.15
CA ASP A 110 3.95 6.89 -3.99
C ASP A 110 5.38 7.28 -4.36
N GLY A 111 5.75 7.17 -5.65
CA GLY A 111 7.10 7.46 -6.11
C GLY A 111 8.14 6.44 -5.65
N ASN A 112 7.70 5.30 -5.17
CA ASN A 112 8.52 4.29 -4.53
C ASN A 112 8.23 2.87 -5.05
N GLY A 113 7.47 2.76 -6.13
CA GLY A 113 7.18 1.50 -6.81
C GLY A 113 5.73 1.06 -6.76
N THR A 114 4.82 1.84 -6.20
CA THR A 114 3.41 1.45 -6.10
C THR A 114 2.48 2.58 -6.49
N VAL A 115 1.45 2.24 -7.26
CA VAL A 115 0.30 3.10 -7.52
C VAL A 115 -0.86 2.58 -6.68
N TRP A 116 -1.43 3.45 -5.86
CA TRP A 116 -2.51 3.13 -4.95
C TRP A 116 -3.83 3.65 -5.51
N TRP A 117 -4.79 2.75 -5.69
CA TRP A 117 -6.13 3.09 -6.17
C TRP A 117 -7.06 3.09 -4.96
N ILE A 118 -7.45 4.29 -4.55
CA ILE A 118 -8.15 4.53 -3.29
C ILE A 118 -9.62 4.75 -3.59
N SER A 119 -10.49 3.94 -3.01
CA SER A 119 -11.91 3.90 -3.37
C SER A 119 -12.81 3.85 -2.17
N THR A 120 -14.02 4.37 -2.35
CA THR A 120 -15.12 4.23 -1.40
C THR A 120 -16.36 3.82 -2.18
N GLN A 121 -17.00 2.75 -1.74
CA GLN A 121 -18.33 2.37 -2.21
C GLN A 121 -19.35 2.96 -1.25
N ASP A 122 -20.29 3.74 -1.77
CA ASP A 122 -21.32 4.38 -0.94
C ASP A 122 -22.74 3.96 -1.32
#